data_6db8a3b1dbc73abcd184acd9ab263fe5
#
_entry.id   6db8a3b1dbc73abcd184acd9ab263fe5
#
_cell.length_a   1.000
_cell.length_b   1.000
_cell.length_c   1.000
_cell.angle_alpha   90.00
_cell.angle_beta   90.00
_cell.angle_gamma   90.00
#
_symmetry.space_group_name_H-M   'P 1'
#
loop_
_entity.id
_entity.type
_entity.pdbx_description
1 polymer ?
#
loop_
_entity_poly.entity_id
_entity_poly.type
_entity_poly.pdbx_seq_one_letter_code
_entity_poly.pdbx_strand_id
1 'polypeptide(L)'
;MSDADFDIIVVGSGCAGAVAAYVAASAGKSVLVVERGNYAGAKNMTGGRIYSHSLKEVFPDFESEAPLERKITHERIAMLNSDSEMTIDFTSPVLAEEGKDSYSVLRGPFDQWLAEKAEGAGAEYICGIAVEELLKDESGKVVGIRAGEDEITSQVVIVAEGTNTLLSERCLGNARPAPCQMAVGIKEVFELPAGVIEDRFLLPEGEGAAMLFVGDCTHGKVGGGFLYTNRDSISLGLVATISTAAGGGNGTPVYQMLEDFKGHPAVAPIIRGAKMVEHSGHMVPEGGYGMVPKYVFDGCLVAGESAGLCMNMGYQVRGMDFAVASGQMAGQAAVRALDAGDTSEAGLASYKEAMEGSFVIKDLKTFRKWPHVMEEWDAMFNDYPTMAAEVFDAMFSVDGRPQEPLRRRIMPIIKKRGLFKTANEVRKAVSAL
;
A
#
# COMPACT_ATOMS: atom_id res chain seq x y z
N MET A 1 -21.45 8.09 -34.76
CA MET A 1 -20.88 7.96 -33.42
C MET A 1 -21.70 8.91 -32.56
N SER A 2 -22.35 8.46 -31.50
CA SER A 2 -23.00 9.37 -30.55
C SER A 2 -21.91 10.25 -29.96
N ASP A 3 -22.11 11.57 -29.95
CA ASP A 3 -21.23 12.52 -29.28
C ASP A 3 -21.25 12.17 -27.78
N ALA A 4 -20.26 11.43 -27.33
CA ALA A 4 -20.03 11.24 -25.89
C ALA A 4 -19.50 12.58 -25.29
N ASP A 5 -19.86 12.89 -24.06
CA ASP A 5 -19.50 14.13 -23.40
C ASP A 5 -17.98 14.24 -23.25
N PHE A 6 -17.30 13.11 -22.97
CA PHE A 6 -15.85 13.00 -22.83
C PHE A 6 -15.29 11.80 -23.61
N ASP A 7 -14.03 11.86 -23.98
CA ASP A 7 -13.32 10.68 -24.51
C ASP A 7 -13.10 9.65 -23.40
N ILE A 8 -12.68 10.11 -22.21
CA ILE A 8 -12.36 9.27 -21.06
C ILE A 8 -12.96 9.86 -19.79
N ILE A 9 -13.61 9.01 -18.99
CA ILE A 9 -13.94 9.33 -17.59
C ILE A 9 -13.06 8.47 -16.68
N VAL A 10 -12.42 9.11 -15.68
CA VAL A 10 -11.66 8.43 -14.64
C VAL A 10 -12.40 8.53 -13.32
N VAL A 11 -12.65 7.38 -12.69
CA VAL A 11 -13.34 7.32 -11.40
C VAL A 11 -12.32 7.13 -10.27
N GLY A 12 -12.16 8.18 -9.47
CA GLY A 12 -11.19 8.27 -8.38
C GLY A 12 -9.88 8.96 -8.77
N SER A 13 -9.38 9.83 -7.88
CA SER A 13 -8.16 10.62 -8.06
C SER A 13 -7.07 10.26 -7.05
N GLY A 14 -6.84 8.97 -6.84
CA GLY A 14 -5.61 8.46 -6.21
C GLY A 14 -4.48 8.33 -7.23
N CYS A 15 -3.35 7.73 -6.83
CA CYS A 15 -2.17 7.58 -7.68
C CYS A 15 -2.46 6.98 -9.06
N ALA A 16 -3.36 5.97 -9.15
CA ALA A 16 -3.69 5.35 -10.44
C ALA A 16 -4.55 6.27 -11.32
N GLY A 17 -5.62 6.83 -10.76
CA GLY A 17 -6.57 7.65 -11.53
C GLY A 17 -5.97 8.96 -12.00
N ALA A 18 -5.28 9.69 -11.12
CA ALA A 18 -4.64 10.95 -11.49
C ALA A 18 -3.56 10.76 -12.57
N VAL A 19 -2.75 9.68 -12.48
CA VAL A 19 -1.76 9.36 -13.50
C VAL A 19 -2.41 8.95 -14.83
N ALA A 20 -3.49 8.15 -14.78
CA ALA A 20 -4.22 7.79 -16.00
C ALA A 20 -4.81 9.02 -16.71
N ALA A 21 -5.38 9.95 -15.92
CA ALA A 21 -5.92 11.20 -16.41
C ALA A 21 -4.82 12.10 -17.02
N TYR A 22 -3.68 12.25 -16.32
CA TYR A 22 -2.53 12.97 -16.82
C TYR A 22 -2.05 12.47 -18.19
N VAL A 23 -1.86 11.15 -18.29
CA VAL A 23 -1.39 10.49 -19.53
C VAL A 23 -2.36 10.70 -20.68
N ALA A 24 -3.66 10.54 -20.41
CA ALA A 24 -4.69 10.70 -21.44
C ALA A 24 -4.86 12.17 -21.89
N ALA A 25 -4.91 13.11 -20.92
CA ALA A 25 -5.04 14.53 -21.22
C ALA A 25 -3.77 15.07 -21.94
N SER A 26 -2.58 14.63 -21.55
CA SER A 26 -1.32 14.96 -22.25
C SER A 26 -1.29 14.47 -23.69
N ALA A 27 -2.06 13.41 -24.02
CA ALA A 27 -2.26 12.94 -25.40
C ALA A 27 -3.38 13.68 -26.16
N GLY A 28 -3.95 14.75 -25.57
CA GLY A 28 -4.97 15.60 -26.18
C GLY A 28 -6.39 15.01 -26.14
N LYS A 29 -6.67 14.03 -25.26
CA LYS A 29 -8.00 13.51 -25.05
C LYS A 29 -8.79 14.38 -24.06
N SER A 30 -10.12 14.51 -24.27
CA SER A 30 -11.00 15.12 -23.28
C SER A 30 -11.20 14.16 -22.11
N VAL A 31 -10.79 14.56 -20.90
CA VAL A 31 -10.79 13.70 -19.71
C VAL A 31 -11.54 14.36 -18.58
N LEU A 32 -12.50 13.64 -18.01
CA LEU A 32 -13.17 14.00 -16.76
C LEU A 32 -12.71 13.06 -15.64
N VAL A 33 -12.28 13.62 -14.51
CA VAL A 33 -12.00 12.88 -13.29
C VAL A 33 -13.10 13.17 -12.26
N VAL A 34 -13.71 12.11 -11.73
CA VAL A 34 -14.72 12.22 -10.67
C VAL A 34 -14.18 11.65 -9.37
N GLU A 35 -14.03 12.50 -8.35
CA GLU A 35 -13.49 12.14 -7.05
C GLU A 35 -14.54 12.32 -5.94
N ARG A 36 -14.76 11.28 -5.13
CA ARG A 36 -15.73 11.31 -4.02
C ARG A 36 -15.32 12.18 -2.85
N GLY A 37 -14.01 12.37 -2.66
CA GLY A 37 -13.47 13.31 -1.66
C GLY A 37 -13.63 14.75 -2.09
N ASN A 38 -13.65 15.68 -1.15
CA ASN A 38 -13.75 17.11 -1.45
C ASN A 38 -12.52 17.65 -2.23
N TYR A 39 -11.45 16.88 -2.26
CA TYR A 39 -10.24 17.07 -3.05
C TYR A 39 -9.52 15.72 -3.21
N ALA A 40 -8.62 15.61 -4.18
CA ALA A 40 -7.80 14.42 -4.38
C ALA A 40 -6.97 14.12 -3.12
N GLY A 41 -7.00 12.88 -2.64
CA GLY A 41 -6.31 12.51 -1.41
C GLY A 41 -7.11 12.66 -0.11
N ALA A 42 -8.25 13.36 -0.12
CA ALA A 42 -9.07 13.59 1.09
C ALA A 42 -9.55 12.31 1.79
N LYS A 43 -9.62 11.21 1.07
CA LYS A 43 -10.03 9.88 1.58
C LYS A 43 -8.88 8.88 1.61
N ASN A 44 -7.69 9.25 1.18
CA ASN A 44 -6.53 8.39 1.11
C ASN A 44 -5.64 8.59 2.33
N MET A 45 -5.46 7.56 3.12
CA MET A 45 -4.61 7.60 4.31
C MET A 45 -3.47 6.58 4.28
N THR A 46 -3.69 5.49 3.59
CA THR A 46 -2.70 4.43 3.46
C THR A 46 -1.66 4.77 2.41
N GLY A 47 -0.48 4.22 2.58
CA GLY A 47 0.69 4.64 1.84
C GLY A 47 1.37 5.77 2.58
N GLY A 48 2.54 5.53 3.02
CA GLY A 48 3.44 6.51 3.61
C GLY A 48 4.77 6.46 2.91
N ARG A 49 4.91 5.53 1.93
CA ARG A 49 6.13 5.32 1.17
C ARG A 49 5.82 5.05 -0.30
N ILE A 50 6.52 5.73 -1.19
CA ILE A 50 6.52 5.49 -2.63
C ILE A 50 7.91 5.08 -3.11
N TYR A 51 7.99 4.00 -3.89
CA TYR A 51 9.17 3.64 -4.66
C TYR A 51 9.18 4.45 -5.95
N SER A 52 10.28 5.14 -6.23
CA SER A 52 10.34 6.24 -7.20
C SER A 52 10.25 5.83 -8.66
N HIS A 53 10.68 4.59 -9.00
CA HIS A 53 10.89 4.16 -10.36
C HIS A 53 9.70 4.37 -11.30
N SER A 54 8.46 4.06 -10.85
CA SER A 54 7.25 4.27 -11.66
C SER A 54 6.89 5.74 -11.80
N LEU A 55 7.07 6.50 -10.73
CA LEU A 55 6.79 7.94 -10.73
C LEU A 55 7.71 8.68 -11.69
N LYS A 56 8.99 8.29 -11.72
CA LYS A 56 10.01 8.87 -12.58
C LYS A 56 9.73 8.67 -14.08
N GLU A 57 9.13 7.53 -14.44
CA GLU A 57 8.73 7.28 -15.83
C GLU A 57 7.65 8.25 -16.31
N VAL A 58 6.79 8.72 -15.42
CA VAL A 58 5.68 9.64 -15.74
C VAL A 58 6.10 11.10 -15.54
N PHE A 59 6.82 11.38 -14.46
CA PHE A 59 7.25 12.72 -14.04
C PHE A 59 8.75 12.70 -13.77
N PRO A 60 9.59 12.90 -14.81
CA PRO A 60 11.07 12.83 -14.67
C PRO A 60 11.65 13.77 -13.60
N ASP A 61 11.03 14.93 -13.41
CA ASP A 61 11.48 15.98 -12.49
C ASP A 61 10.77 15.93 -11.12
N PHE A 62 10.09 14.81 -10.79
CA PHE A 62 9.26 14.68 -9.57
C PHE A 62 9.99 15.01 -8.28
N GLU A 63 11.29 14.74 -8.18
CA GLU A 63 12.08 15.01 -6.97
C GLU A 63 12.09 16.49 -6.58
N SER A 64 12.03 17.40 -7.57
CA SER A 64 11.98 18.85 -7.34
C SER A 64 10.57 19.42 -7.26
N GLU A 65 9.56 18.68 -7.72
CA GLU A 65 8.19 19.20 -7.90
C GLU A 65 7.17 18.58 -6.93
N ALA A 66 7.34 17.29 -6.61
CA ALA A 66 6.41 16.59 -5.76
C ALA A 66 6.60 16.96 -4.27
N PRO A 67 5.53 17.00 -3.48
CA PRO A 67 5.59 17.22 -2.04
C PRO A 67 6.07 15.95 -1.31
N LEU A 68 7.32 15.55 -1.62
CA LEU A 68 7.99 14.44 -0.94
C LEU A 68 8.37 14.85 0.47
N GLU A 69 8.35 13.90 1.38
CA GLU A 69 8.75 14.12 2.76
C GLU A 69 10.25 13.88 2.96
N ARG A 70 10.68 12.62 3.07
CA ARG A 70 12.09 12.26 3.23
C ARG A 70 12.48 11.13 2.29
N LYS A 71 13.70 11.15 1.76
CA LYS A 71 14.30 10.00 1.06
C LYS A 71 14.62 8.92 2.09
N ILE A 72 14.11 7.72 1.90
CA ILE A 72 14.31 6.60 2.84
C ILE A 72 15.67 5.96 2.58
N THR A 73 16.59 6.11 3.53
CA THR A 73 17.94 5.54 3.50
C THR A 73 18.20 4.56 4.64
N HIS A 74 17.28 4.51 5.62
CA HIS A 74 17.33 3.59 6.76
C HIS A 74 16.11 2.68 6.76
N GLU A 75 16.35 1.38 6.76
CA GLU A 75 15.34 0.33 6.87
C GLU A 75 15.44 -0.37 8.21
N ARG A 76 14.35 -0.45 8.94
CA ARG A 76 14.29 -1.14 10.22
C ARG A 76 13.20 -2.21 10.21
N ILE A 77 13.54 -3.39 10.74
CA ILE A 77 12.57 -4.47 10.98
C ILE A 77 12.65 -4.83 12.44
N ALA A 78 11.54 -4.68 13.16
CA ALA A 78 11.43 -4.92 14.58
C ALA A 78 10.50 -6.10 14.88
N MET A 79 10.95 -7.00 15.74
CA MET A 79 10.13 -8.02 16.38
C MET A 79 9.78 -7.57 17.79
N LEU A 80 8.49 -7.49 18.10
CA LEU A 80 7.97 -7.08 19.41
C LEU A 80 7.30 -8.24 20.11
N ASN A 81 7.65 -8.49 21.37
CA ASN A 81 6.77 -9.16 22.30
C ASN A 81 6.08 -8.12 23.20
N SER A 82 5.53 -8.48 24.34
CA SER A 82 4.77 -7.54 25.20
C SER A 82 5.60 -6.40 25.84
N ASP A 83 6.93 -6.54 25.93
CA ASP A 83 7.79 -5.60 26.67
C ASP A 83 9.18 -5.40 26.06
N SER A 84 9.55 -6.20 25.07
CA SER A 84 10.88 -6.21 24.49
C SER A 84 10.86 -6.04 22.98
N GLU A 85 11.95 -5.53 22.44
CA GLU A 85 12.17 -5.31 21.01
C GLU A 85 13.49 -5.92 20.58
N MET A 86 13.47 -6.60 19.43
CA MET A 86 14.66 -6.93 18.66
C MET A 86 14.55 -6.24 17.30
N THR A 87 15.47 -5.32 17.01
CA THR A 87 15.46 -4.57 15.75
C THR A 87 16.71 -4.84 14.91
N ILE A 88 16.49 -5.09 13.63
CA ILE A 88 17.53 -5.03 12.60
C ILE A 88 17.48 -3.62 12.00
N ASP A 89 18.58 -2.89 12.08
CA ASP A 89 18.77 -1.58 11.48
C ASP A 89 19.74 -1.71 10.29
N PHE A 90 19.32 -1.30 9.11
CA PHE A 90 20.07 -1.44 7.87
C PHE A 90 20.15 -0.11 7.13
N THR A 91 21.37 0.29 6.79
CA THR A 91 21.66 1.47 5.96
C THR A 91 22.53 1.07 4.79
N SER A 92 22.27 1.65 3.63
CA SER A 92 23.09 1.39 2.44
C SER A 92 22.97 2.54 1.45
N PRO A 93 24.08 2.98 0.81
CA PRO A 93 24.01 3.95 -0.26
C PRO A 93 23.18 3.49 -1.45
N VAL A 94 22.99 2.18 -1.62
CA VAL A 94 22.13 1.59 -2.67
C VAL A 94 20.67 2.05 -2.53
N LEU A 95 20.20 2.32 -1.29
CA LEU A 95 18.84 2.79 -1.04
C LEU A 95 18.60 4.23 -1.53
N ALA A 96 19.67 4.98 -1.78
CA ALA A 96 19.62 6.34 -2.30
C ALA A 96 19.89 6.41 -3.83
N GLU A 97 20.26 5.29 -4.46
CA GLU A 97 20.52 5.26 -5.90
C GLU A 97 19.26 5.52 -6.71
N GLU A 98 19.39 6.26 -7.79
CA GLU A 98 18.31 6.55 -8.72
C GLU A 98 17.61 5.26 -9.20
N GLY A 99 16.29 5.25 -9.15
CA GLY A 99 15.45 4.12 -9.54
C GLY A 99 15.38 2.98 -8.52
N LYS A 100 16.18 3.03 -7.44
CA LYS A 100 16.09 2.14 -6.28
C LYS A 100 15.58 2.88 -5.04
N ASP A 101 15.60 4.19 -5.10
CA ASP A 101 15.21 5.07 -4.03
C ASP A 101 13.69 5.08 -3.78
N SER A 102 13.34 5.49 -2.60
CA SER A 102 11.96 5.64 -2.17
C SER A 102 11.84 6.82 -1.21
N TYR A 103 10.63 7.33 -1.10
CA TYR A 103 10.34 8.51 -0.29
C TYR A 103 9.15 8.26 0.61
N SER A 104 9.19 8.83 1.81
CA SER A 104 7.97 9.02 2.59
C SER A 104 7.13 10.13 1.97
N VAL A 105 5.81 9.98 2.05
CA VAL A 105 4.84 10.94 1.53
C VAL A 105 3.62 11.02 2.45
N LEU A 106 3.01 12.20 2.52
CA LEU A 106 1.67 12.40 3.05
C LEU A 106 0.69 12.40 1.88
N ARG A 107 -0.28 11.46 1.90
CA ARG A 107 -1.17 11.20 0.75
C ARG A 107 -2.02 12.41 0.36
N GLY A 108 -2.48 13.21 1.32
CA GLY A 108 -3.25 14.40 1.01
C GLY A 108 -2.54 15.33 0.05
N PRO A 109 -1.39 15.93 0.42
CA PRO A 109 -0.60 16.79 -0.47
C PRO A 109 -0.11 16.07 -1.74
N PHE A 110 0.31 14.81 -1.62
CA PHE A 110 0.84 14.07 -2.76
C PHE A 110 -0.21 13.78 -3.84
N ASP A 111 -1.40 13.34 -3.44
CA ASP A 111 -2.49 13.07 -4.40
C ASP A 111 -3.03 14.36 -5.02
N GLN A 112 -3.03 15.48 -4.27
CA GLN A 112 -3.36 16.81 -4.82
C GLN A 112 -2.36 17.23 -5.91
N TRP A 113 -1.07 17.08 -5.65
CA TRP A 113 -0.03 17.35 -6.64
C TRP A 113 -0.22 16.52 -7.93
N LEU A 114 -0.55 15.26 -7.82
CA LEU A 114 -0.86 14.40 -8.98
C LEU A 114 -2.09 14.91 -9.74
N ALA A 115 -3.14 15.35 -9.02
CA ALA A 115 -4.33 15.93 -9.62
C ALA A 115 -4.02 17.24 -10.34
N GLU A 116 -3.23 18.13 -9.72
CA GLU A 116 -2.77 19.39 -10.34
C GLU A 116 -1.97 19.16 -11.63
N LYS A 117 -1.17 18.08 -11.68
CA LYS A 117 -0.48 17.67 -12.91
C LYS A 117 -1.46 17.25 -14.00
N ALA A 118 -2.51 16.50 -13.65
CA ALA A 118 -3.54 16.10 -14.61
C ALA A 118 -4.39 17.29 -15.08
N GLU A 119 -4.79 18.20 -14.18
CA GLU A 119 -5.48 19.44 -14.52
C GLU A 119 -4.60 20.33 -15.42
N GLY A 120 -3.32 20.46 -15.09
CA GLY A 120 -2.36 21.19 -15.91
C GLY A 120 -2.17 20.63 -17.32
N ALA A 121 -2.44 19.33 -17.51
CA ALA A 121 -2.46 18.67 -18.82
C ALA A 121 -3.79 18.81 -19.54
N GLY A 122 -4.84 19.35 -18.91
CA GLY A 122 -6.16 19.61 -19.48
C GLY A 122 -7.27 18.66 -19.01
N ALA A 123 -7.06 17.82 -17.98
CA ALA A 123 -8.14 17.05 -17.38
C ALA A 123 -9.07 17.94 -16.55
N GLU A 124 -10.36 17.70 -16.66
CA GLU A 124 -11.39 18.36 -15.83
C GLU A 124 -11.66 17.55 -14.58
N TYR A 125 -11.93 18.21 -13.44
CA TYR A 125 -12.16 17.56 -12.15
C TYR A 125 -13.52 17.93 -11.55
N ILE A 126 -14.24 16.91 -11.07
CA ILE A 126 -15.41 17.07 -10.21
C ILE A 126 -15.10 16.34 -8.90
N CYS A 127 -14.99 17.09 -7.79
CA CYS A 127 -14.75 16.57 -6.45
C CYS A 127 -16.01 16.66 -5.57
N GLY A 128 -16.08 15.81 -4.54
CA GLY A 128 -17.20 15.79 -3.59
C GLY A 128 -18.39 14.95 -4.02
N ILE A 129 -18.30 14.22 -5.15
CA ILE A 129 -19.38 13.40 -5.69
C ILE A 129 -18.89 11.96 -5.88
N ALA A 130 -19.68 11.00 -5.41
CA ALA A 130 -19.42 9.58 -5.64
C ALA A 130 -20.05 9.12 -6.93
N VAL A 131 -19.31 8.35 -7.74
CA VAL A 131 -19.90 7.59 -8.84
C VAL A 131 -20.60 6.37 -8.26
N GLU A 132 -21.88 6.21 -8.60
CA GLU A 132 -22.74 5.16 -8.03
C GLU A 132 -22.91 3.97 -8.97
N GLU A 133 -22.82 4.21 -10.30
CA GLU A 133 -23.09 3.22 -11.33
C GLU A 133 -22.25 3.48 -12.59
N LEU A 134 -21.95 2.41 -13.33
CA LEU A 134 -21.42 2.47 -14.69
C LEU A 134 -22.59 2.32 -15.68
N LEU A 135 -22.78 3.31 -16.53
CA LEU A 135 -23.79 3.26 -17.59
C LEU A 135 -23.38 2.26 -18.66
N LYS A 136 -24.35 1.48 -19.13
CA LYS A 136 -24.13 0.46 -20.18
C LYS A 136 -25.12 0.64 -21.31
N ASP A 137 -24.64 0.39 -22.53
CA ASP A 137 -25.52 0.29 -23.70
C ASP A 137 -26.25 -1.07 -23.77
N GLU A 138 -27.06 -1.26 -24.80
CA GLU A 138 -27.84 -2.50 -25.02
C GLU A 138 -26.94 -3.75 -25.19
N SER A 139 -25.71 -3.57 -25.59
CA SER A 139 -24.73 -4.67 -25.72
C SER A 139 -24.04 -5.04 -24.41
N GLY A 140 -24.18 -4.20 -23.37
CA GLY A 140 -23.51 -4.32 -22.08
C GLY A 140 -22.15 -3.62 -22.02
N LYS A 141 -21.75 -2.89 -23.07
CA LYS A 141 -20.55 -2.06 -23.09
C LYS A 141 -20.73 -0.86 -22.16
N VAL A 142 -19.70 -0.56 -21.37
CA VAL A 142 -19.67 0.65 -20.53
C VAL A 142 -19.55 1.88 -21.43
N VAL A 143 -20.43 2.86 -21.23
CA VAL A 143 -20.54 4.08 -22.04
C VAL A 143 -20.59 5.35 -21.20
N GLY A 144 -20.34 5.26 -19.89
CA GLY A 144 -20.36 6.42 -19.01
C GLY A 144 -20.56 6.05 -17.55
N ILE A 145 -20.92 7.04 -16.76
CA ILE A 145 -21.13 6.93 -15.31
C ILE A 145 -22.42 7.64 -14.89
N ARG A 146 -22.97 7.22 -13.73
CA ARG A 146 -23.95 8.01 -12.96
C ARG A 146 -23.32 8.51 -11.68
N ALA A 147 -23.42 9.81 -11.45
CA ALA A 147 -22.92 10.50 -10.27
C ALA A 147 -24.02 11.39 -9.69
N GLY A 148 -24.72 10.92 -8.66
CA GLY A 148 -25.95 11.53 -8.16
C GLY A 148 -27.08 11.44 -9.18
N GLU A 149 -27.64 12.57 -9.58
CA GLU A 149 -28.71 12.64 -10.59
C GLU A 149 -28.19 12.77 -12.04
N ASP A 150 -26.89 13.01 -12.21
CA ASP A 150 -26.28 13.27 -13.51
C ASP A 150 -25.76 11.97 -14.15
N GLU A 151 -26.05 11.81 -15.43
CA GLU A 151 -25.49 10.80 -16.31
C GLU A 151 -24.49 11.47 -17.27
N ILE A 152 -23.26 11.03 -17.25
CA ILE A 152 -22.16 11.58 -18.05
C ILE A 152 -21.61 10.45 -18.92
N THR A 153 -21.53 10.68 -20.24
CA THR A 153 -21.14 9.67 -21.21
C THR A 153 -19.66 9.78 -21.59
N SER A 154 -19.03 8.64 -21.87
CA SER A 154 -17.67 8.60 -22.41
C SER A 154 -17.44 7.38 -23.30
N GLN A 155 -16.38 7.42 -24.09
CA GLN A 155 -15.99 6.29 -24.93
C GLN A 155 -15.26 5.21 -24.11
N VAL A 156 -14.52 5.61 -23.05
CA VAL A 156 -13.82 4.71 -22.12
C VAL A 156 -14.00 5.22 -20.69
N VAL A 157 -14.25 4.30 -19.75
CA VAL A 157 -14.21 4.59 -18.31
C VAL A 157 -13.01 3.87 -17.69
N ILE A 158 -12.21 4.58 -16.88
CA ILE A 158 -11.12 4.00 -16.07
C ILE A 158 -11.55 4.01 -14.61
N VAL A 159 -11.81 2.84 -14.05
CA VAL A 159 -12.19 2.65 -12.64
C VAL A 159 -10.94 2.56 -11.78
N ALA A 160 -10.67 3.60 -10.99
CA ALA A 160 -9.57 3.72 -10.03
C ALA A 160 -10.09 4.08 -8.62
N GLU A 161 -11.21 3.48 -8.22
CA GLU A 161 -11.97 3.76 -6.99
C GLU A 161 -11.28 3.29 -5.68
N GLY A 162 -10.09 2.70 -5.80
CA GLY A 162 -9.33 2.16 -4.67
C GLY A 162 -9.90 0.82 -4.16
N THR A 163 -9.56 0.49 -2.93
CA THR A 163 -9.77 -0.82 -2.31
C THR A 163 -11.24 -1.22 -2.13
N ASN A 164 -12.17 -0.27 -2.08
CA ASN A 164 -13.58 -0.57 -1.81
C ASN A 164 -14.27 -1.37 -2.92
N THR A 165 -13.80 -1.27 -4.17
CA THR A 165 -14.22 -2.06 -5.34
C THR A 165 -15.74 -2.11 -5.59
N LEU A 166 -16.48 -1.06 -5.22
CA LEU A 166 -17.96 -1.06 -5.28
C LEU A 166 -18.50 -1.12 -6.71
N LEU A 167 -17.91 -0.34 -7.62
CA LEU A 167 -18.29 -0.37 -9.04
C LEU A 167 -17.80 -1.64 -9.72
N SER A 168 -16.59 -2.07 -9.38
CA SER A 168 -16.01 -3.31 -9.90
C SER A 168 -16.87 -4.53 -9.53
N GLU A 169 -17.37 -4.61 -8.29
CA GLU A 169 -18.28 -5.66 -7.84
C GLU A 169 -19.67 -5.54 -8.49
N ARG A 170 -20.32 -4.39 -8.37
CA ARG A 170 -21.73 -4.20 -8.73
C ARG A 170 -21.95 -4.11 -10.23
N CYS A 171 -21.05 -3.43 -10.95
CA CYS A 171 -21.25 -3.10 -12.34
C CYS A 171 -20.47 -4.00 -13.30
N LEU A 172 -19.30 -4.51 -12.88
CA LEU A 172 -18.43 -5.32 -13.73
C LEU A 172 -18.48 -6.83 -13.40
N GLY A 173 -19.16 -7.20 -12.32
CA GLY A 173 -19.34 -8.59 -11.93
C GLY A 173 -18.08 -9.25 -11.35
N ASN A 174 -17.10 -8.47 -10.95
CA ASN A 174 -15.93 -8.98 -10.23
C ASN A 174 -16.35 -9.46 -8.83
N ALA A 175 -15.70 -10.51 -8.36
CA ALA A 175 -15.97 -11.03 -7.02
C ALA A 175 -15.49 -10.03 -5.95
N ARG A 176 -16.27 -9.91 -4.87
CA ARG A 176 -15.84 -9.19 -3.69
C ARG A 176 -14.66 -9.92 -3.06
N PRO A 177 -13.57 -9.21 -2.68
CA PRO A 177 -12.44 -9.83 -1.98
C PRO A 177 -12.89 -10.53 -0.69
N ALA A 178 -12.32 -11.71 -0.42
CA ALA A 178 -12.57 -12.44 0.81
C ALA A 178 -11.91 -11.75 2.02
N PRO A 179 -12.42 -11.93 3.26
CA PRO A 179 -11.84 -11.31 4.46
C PRO A 179 -10.36 -11.64 4.70
N CYS A 180 -9.87 -12.80 4.24
CA CYS A 180 -8.44 -13.16 4.31
C CYS A 180 -7.58 -12.44 3.27
N GLN A 181 -8.19 -11.86 2.25
CA GLN A 181 -7.51 -11.08 1.22
C GLN A 181 -7.48 -9.58 1.54
N MET A 182 -8.07 -9.17 2.65
CA MET A 182 -8.23 -7.78 3.04
C MET A 182 -7.74 -7.56 4.46
N ALA A 183 -7.12 -6.41 4.67
CA ALA A 183 -6.76 -5.94 5.99
C ALA A 183 -7.39 -4.58 6.28
N VAL A 184 -7.52 -4.25 7.55
CA VAL A 184 -7.81 -2.89 8.01
C VAL A 184 -6.53 -2.27 8.51
N GLY A 185 -6.19 -1.10 7.96
CA GLY A 185 -5.10 -0.25 8.42
C GLY A 185 -5.61 0.92 9.21
N ILE A 186 -4.88 1.30 10.26
CA ILE A 186 -5.11 2.51 11.05
C ILE A 186 -3.78 3.24 11.20
N LYS A 187 -3.80 4.56 11.02
CA LYS A 187 -2.61 5.41 11.04
C LYS A 187 -2.85 6.69 11.79
N GLU A 188 -1.84 7.14 12.50
CA GLU A 188 -1.77 8.47 13.07
C GLU A 188 -0.52 9.20 12.59
N VAL A 189 -0.61 10.51 12.45
CA VAL A 189 0.52 11.39 12.15
C VAL A 189 0.82 12.24 13.38
N PHE A 190 2.08 12.24 13.78
CA PHE A 190 2.59 12.91 14.98
C PHE A 190 3.59 14.00 14.58
N GLU A 191 3.27 15.25 14.82
CA GLU A 191 4.18 16.37 14.63
C GLU A 191 5.34 16.32 15.63
N LEU A 192 6.56 16.47 15.11
CA LEU A 192 7.82 16.56 15.83
C LEU A 192 8.80 17.44 15.04
N PRO A 193 9.63 18.24 15.70
CA PRO A 193 10.67 19.01 15.01
C PRO A 193 11.61 18.08 14.22
N ALA A 194 12.03 18.49 13.02
CA ALA A 194 12.90 17.72 12.12
C ALA A 194 14.15 17.17 12.82
N GLY A 195 14.90 18.01 13.55
CA GLY A 195 16.09 17.58 14.27
C GLY A 195 15.82 16.55 15.39
N VAL A 196 14.62 16.60 16.01
CA VAL A 196 14.22 15.56 16.99
C VAL A 196 13.98 14.21 16.30
N ILE A 197 13.43 14.21 15.08
CA ILE A 197 13.26 13.01 14.27
C ILE A 197 14.64 12.45 13.89
N GLU A 198 15.52 13.30 13.38
CA GLU A 198 16.88 12.94 12.99
C GLU A 198 17.66 12.33 14.16
N ASP A 199 17.61 12.96 15.33
CA ASP A 199 18.25 12.45 16.55
C ASP A 199 17.70 11.09 17.00
N ARG A 200 16.35 10.92 16.99
CA ARG A 200 15.72 9.67 17.43
C ARG A 200 16.01 8.49 16.51
N PHE A 201 16.15 8.76 15.22
CA PHE A 201 16.38 7.75 14.21
C PHE A 201 17.83 7.65 13.75
N LEU A 202 18.74 8.51 14.29
CA LEU A 202 20.16 8.60 13.90
C LEU A 202 20.31 8.87 12.40
N LEU A 203 19.51 9.79 11.88
CA LEU A 203 19.49 10.12 10.46
C LEU A 203 20.39 11.29 10.15
N PRO A 204 21.05 11.29 8.98
CA PRO A 204 21.57 12.52 8.38
C PRO A 204 20.43 13.51 8.13
N GLU A 205 20.78 14.82 8.06
CA GLU A 205 19.80 15.88 7.79
C GLU A 205 19.02 15.62 6.49
N GLY A 206 17.70 15.65 6.60
CA GLY A 206 16.77 15.46 5.47
C GLY A 206 16.57 14.01 5.01
N GLU A 207 17.36 13.05 5.51
CA GLU A 207 17.15 11.63 5.22
C GLU A 207 16.06 11.02 6.11
N GLY A 208 15.54 9.87 5.69
CA GLY A 208 14.40 9.22 6.31
C GLY A 208 14.62 7.76 6.66
N ALA A 209 13.80 7.30 7.62
CA ALA A 209 13.69 5.91 8.02
C ALA A 209 12.30 5.34 7.75
N ALA A 210 12.26 4.08 7.33
CA ALA A 210 11.09 3.24 7.33
C ALA A 210 11.28 2.11 8.35
N MET A 211 10.28 1.85 9.18
CA MET A 211 10.34 0.80 10.19
C MET A 211 9.08 -0.05 10.10
N LEU A 212 9.27 -1.36 10.05
CA LEU A 212 8.21 -2.36 10.05
C LEU A 212 8.27 -3.17 11.34
N PHE A 213 7.11 -3.48 11.91
CA PHE A 213 6.99 -4.20 13.16
C PHE A 213 6.17 -5.47 12.98
N VAL A 214 6.58 -6.54 13.64
CA VAL A 214 5.85 -7.80 13.70
C VAL A 214 5.73 -8.27 15.15
N GLY A 215 4.61 -8.87 15.50
CA GLY A 215 4.36 -9.45 16.82
C GLY A 215 3.29 -8.69 17.60
N ASP A 216 3.63 -8.18 18.77
CA ASP A 216 2.68 -7.63 19.73
C ASP A 216 1.92 -6.40 19.24
N CYS A 217 2.45 -5.66 18.25
CA CYS A 217 1.77 -4.51 17.66
C CYS A 217 0.37 -4.83 17.11
N THR A 218 0.10 -6.06 16.72
CA THR A 218 -1.21 -6.55 16.29
C THR A 218 -1.80 -7.60 17.25
N HIS A 219 -1.31 -7.68 18.49
CA HIS A 219 -1.68 -8.72 19.46
C HIS A 219 -1.55 -10.14 18.89
N GLY A 220 -0.49 -10.37 18.12
CA GLY A 220 -0.23 -11.64 17.47
C GLY A 220 -1.16 -12.01 16.32
N LYS A 221 -1.97 -11.06 15.80
CA LYS A 221 -2.78 -11.28 14.59
C LYS A 221 -1.92 -11.10 13.35
N VAL A 222 -2.35 -11.72 12.25
CA VAL A 222 -1.68 -11.53 10.95
C VAL A 222 -1.76 -10.06 10.54
N GLY A 223 -0.61 -9.47 10.33
CA GLY A 223 -0.47 -8.04 10.07
C GLY A 223 0.87 -7.51 10.53
N GLY A 224 0.94 -6.24 10.85
CA GLY A 224 2.16 -5.62 11.36
C GLY A 224 1.99 -4.13 11.61
N GLY A 225 2.94 -3.57 12.34
CA GLY A 225 3.08 -2.12 12.51
C GLY A 225 3.98 -1.51 11.45
N PHE A 226 3.82 -0.23 11.23
CA PHE A 226 4.70 0.55 10.37
C PHE A 226 4.96 1.93 10.95
N LEU A 227 6.12 2.47 10.64
CA LEU A 227 6.49 3.85 10.96
C LEU A 227 7.31 4.41 9.81
N TYR A 228 6.96 5.63 9.39
CA TYR A 228 7.72 6.41 8.41
C TYR A 228 8.02 7.78 8.98
N THR A 229 9.28 8.22 8.85
CA THR A 229 9.65 9.59 9.20
C THR A 229 9.31 10.51 8.05
N ASN A 230 8.65 11.63 8.35
CA ASN A 230 8.37 12.73 7.44
C ASN A 230 9.28 13.93 7.78
N ARG A 231 9.16 15.05 7.11
CA ARG A 231 10.00 16.24 7.35
C ARG A 231 9.94 16.70 8.81
N ASP A 232 8.74 16.88 9.32
CA ASP A 232 8.43 17.40 10.65
C ASP A 232 7.32 16.59 11.34
N SER A 233 7.15 15.36 10.97
CA SER A 233 6.20 14.44 11.57
C SER A 233 6.64 12.97 11.43
N ILE A 234 5.93 12.10 12.13
CA ILE A 234 6.06 10.65 12.04
C ILE A 234 4.69 10.08 11.70
N SER A 235 4.61 9.25 10.66
CA SER A 235 3.45 8.42 10.38
C SER A 235 3.62 7.09 11.10
N LEU A 236 2.76 6.78 12.07
CA LEU A 236 2.74 5.52 12.82
C LEU A 236 1.40 4.83 12.63
N GLY A 237 1.42 3.55 12.38
CA GLY A 237 0.19 2.79 12.23
C GLY A 237 0.39 1.29 12.28
N LEU A 238 -0.70 0.58 12.12
CA LEU A 238 -0.71 -0.86 11.98
C LEU A 238 -1.74 -1.32 10.94
N VAL A 239 -1.53 -2.53 10.46
CA VAL A 239 -2.44 -3.24 9.54
C VAL A 239 -2.74 -4.61 10.14
N ALA A 240 -4.01 -5.00 10.18
CA ALA A 240 -4.43 -6.31 10.65
C ALA A 240 -5.40 -6.95 9.65
N THR A 241 -5.13 -8.20 9.24
CA THR A 241 -5.99 -8.94 8.31
C THR A 241 -7.38 -9.15 8.92
N ILE A 242 -8.42 -8.88 8.13
CA ILE A 242 -9.81 -8.91 8.62
C ILE A 242 -10.21 -10.30 9.14
N SER A 243 -9.78 -11.37 8.47
CA SER A 243 -10.08 -12.74 8.90
C SER A 243 -9.57 -13.05 10.30
N THR A 244 -8.37 -12.58 10.64
CA THR A 244 -7.77 -12.82 11.98
C THR A 244 -8.21 -11.79 13.00
N ALA A 245 -8.42 -10.54 12.62
CA ALA A 245 -8.91 -9.50 13.51
C ALA A 245 -10.37 -9.73 13.94
N ALA A 246 -11.23 -10.16 13.03
CA ALA A 246 -12.65 -10.43 13.31
C ALA A 246 -12.91 -11.78 13.99
N GLY A 247 -12.10 -12.81 13.68
CA GLY A 247 -12.32 -14.21 14.12
C GLY A 247 -11.64 -14.58 15.43
N GLY A 248 -10.82 -13.75 16.01
CA GLY A 248 -9.96 -14.11 17.14
C GLY A 248 -10.52 -13.69 18.50
N GLY A 249 -11.31 -14.51 19.10
CA GLY A 249 -11.61 -14.70 20.54
C GLY A 249 -11.57 -13.56 21.55
N ASN A 250 -10.71 -12.60 21.49
CA ASN A 250 -10.60 -11.51 22.45
C ASN A 250 -11.04 -10.15 21.93
N GLY A 251 -11.50 -10.06 20.67
CA GLY A 251 -12.23 -8.91 20.18
C GLY A 251 -11.60 -7.52 20.38
N THR A 252 -10.25 -7.44 20.47
CA THR A 252 -9.58 -6.13 20.62
C THR A 252 -9.79 -5.34 19.33
N PRO A 253 -10.47 -4.18 19.40
CA PRO A 253 -10.63 -3.35 18.21
C PRO A 253 -9.29 -2.85 17.68
N VAL A 254 -9.18 -2.64 16.37
CA VAL A 254 -7.92 -2.24 15.73
C VAL A 254 -7.41 -0.89 16.29
N TYR A 255 -8.31 0.04 16.65
CA TYR A 255 -7.90 1.29 17.29
C TYR A 255 -7.25 1.06 18.65
N GLN A 256 -7.73 0.08 19.43
CA GLN A 256 -7.12 -0.26 20.73
C GLN A 256 -5.75 -0.91 20.54
N MET A 257 -5.58 -1.77 19.51
CA MET A 257 -4.25 -2.29 19.15
C MET A 257 -3.27 -1.15 18.86
N LEU A 258 -3.71 -0.07 18.20
CA LEU A 258 -2.85 1.10 17.94
C LEU A 258 -2.51 1.83 19.25
N GLU A 259 -3.47 2.01 20.17
CA GLU A 259 -3.19 2.62 21.48
C GLU A 259 -2.17 1.80 22.27
N ASP A 260 -2.35 0.47 22.30
CA ASP A 260 -1.42 -0.44 22.98
C ASP A 260 -0.03 -0.41 22.32
N PHE A 261 0.02 -0.39 20.99
CA PHE A 261 1.27 -0.26 20.23
C PHE A 261 2.01 1.06 20.51
N LYS A 262 1.29 2.18 20.60
CA LYS A 262 1.87 3.48 21.02
C LYS A 262 2.41 3.44 22.44
N GLY A 263 1.77 2.67 23.34
CA GLY A 263 2.20 2.47 24.72
C GLY A 263 3.37 1.50 24.88
N HIS A 264 3.73 0.74 23.85
CA HIS A 264 4.81 -0.24 23.94
C HIS A 264 6.15 0.44 24.30
N PRO A 265 6.98 -0.15 25.21
CA PRO A 265 8.24 0.44 25.66
C PRO A 265 9.22 0.83 24.54
N ALA A 266 9.20 0.13 23.43
CA ALA A 266 10.02 0.44 22.26
C ALA A 266 9.48 1.61 21.42
N VAL A 267 8.16 1.86 21.41
CA VAL A 267 7.50 2.85 20.55
C VAL A 267 7.24 4.17 21.28
N ALA A 268 6.80 4.11 22.53
CA ALA A 268 6.48 5.30 23.31
C ALA A 268 7.60 6.35 23.36
N PRO A 269 8.91 6.00 23.47
CA PRO A 269 9.99 6.98 23.39
C PRO A 269 10.10 7.68 22.05
N ILE A 270 9.74 6.99 20.96
CA ILE A 270 9.84 7.52 19.59
C ILE A 270 8.85 8.67 19.38
N ILE A 271 7.64 8.55 19.91
CA ILE A 271 6.58 9.56 19.76
C ILE A 271 6.43 10.50 20.98
N ARG A 272 7.34 10.38 21.97
CA ARG A 272 7.28 11.18 23.18
C ARG A 272 7.33 12.67 22.87
N GLY A 273 6.35 13.43 23.40
CA GLY A 273 6.25 14.87 23.21
C GLY A 273 5.73 15.29 21.83
N ALA A 274 5.36 14.35 20.99
CA ALA A 274 4.73 14.64 19.71
C ALA A 274 3.25 15.03 19.89
N LYS A 275 2.72 15.78 18.94
CA LYS A 275 1.31 16.15 18.85
C LYS A 275 0.66 15.36 17.72
N MET A 276 -0.36 14.56 18.04
CA MET A 276 -1.16 13.87 17.03
C MET A 276 -2.00 14.90 16.24
N VAL A 277 -1.90 14.87 14.92
CA VAL A 277 -2.56 15.83 14.00
C VAL A 277 -3.45 15.16 12.97
N GLU A 278 -3.29 13.86 12.73
CA GLU A 278 -4.13 13.09 11.83
C GLU A 278 -4.37 11.70 12.44
N HIS A 279 -5.63 11.25 12.35
CA HIS A 279 -6.04 9.89 12.68
C HIS A 279 -6.94 9.39 11.58
N SER A 280 -6.63 8.24 11.01
CA SER A 280 -7.36 7.72 9.86
C SER A 280 -7.34 6.20 9.77
N GLY A 281 -8.37 5.62 9.15
CA GLY A 281 -8.53 4.18 8.94
C GLY A 281 -8.94 3.84 7.52
N HIS A 282 -8.36 2.79 6.95
CA HIS A 282 -8.61 2.37 5.57
C HIS A 282 -8.50 0.85 5.42
N MET A 283 -9.16 0.30 4.42
CA MET A 283 -8.95 -1.09 4.01
C MET A 283 -7.77 -1.18 3.03
N VAL A 284 -7.04 -2.30 3.09
CA VAL A 284 -5.86 -2.56 2.25
C VAL A 284 -6.01 -3.95 1.65
N PRO A 285 -5.74 -4.14 0.34
CA PRO A 285 -5.74 -5.47 -0.27
C PRO A 285 -4.44 -6.20 0.10
N GLU A 286 -4.57 -7.48 0.51
CA GLU A 286 -3.45 -8.32 0.92
C GLU A 286 -3.41 -9.69 0.24
N GLY A 287 -4.36 -9.99 -0.65
CA GLY A 287 -4.46 -11.29 -1.31
C GLY A 287 -3.44 -11.53 -2.43
N GLY A 288 -2.63 -10.55 -2.78
CA GLY A 288 -1.63 -10.65 -3.83
C GLY A 288 -2.22 -11.06 -5.18
N TYR A 289 -1.48 -11.85 -5.97
CA TYR A 289 -1.94 -12.26 -7.32
C TYR A 289 -3.31 -12.98 -7.32
N GLY A 290 -3.64 -13.70 -6.25
CA GLY A 290 -4.89 -14.46 -6.13
C GLY A 290 -6.15 -13.61 -6.06
N MET A 291 -6.03 -12.31 -5.81
CA MET A 291 -7.18 -11.40 -5.77
C MET A 291 -7.28 -10.47 -6.99
N VAL A 292 -6.34 -10.54 -7.93
CA VAL A 292 -6.39 -9.71 -9.15
C VAL A 292 -7.62 -10.11 -9.96
N PRO A 293 -8.61 -9.21 -10.15
CA PRO A 293 -9.85 -9.50 -10.86
C PRO A 293 -9.65 -9.40 -12.38
N LYS A 294 -10.71 -9.56 -13.14
CA LYS A 294 -10.74 -9.08 -14.53
C LYS A 294 -10.67 -7.55 -14.51
N TYR A 295 -9.78 -6.96 -15.32
CA TYR A 295 -9.51 -5.51 -15.33
C TYR A 295 -9.61 -4.86 -16.72
N VAL A 296 -10.02 -5.62 -17.75
CA VAL A 296 -10.35 -5.12 -19.11
C VAL A 296 -11.74 -5.57 -19.47
N PHE A 297 -12.58 -4.66 -19.91
CA PHE A 297 -13.97 -4.86 -20.29
C PHE A 297 -14.30 -4.01 -21.51
N ASP A 298 -15.42 -4.27 -22.18
CA ASP A 298 -15.93 -3.41 -23.24
C ASP A 298 -16.19 -1.99 -22.70
N GLY A 299 -15.43 -1.01 -23.18
CA GLY A 299 -15.52 0.38 -22.76
C GLY A 299 -14.94 0.68 -21.36
N CYS A 300 -14.31 -0.29 -20.68
CA CYS A 300 -13.87 -0.04 -19.31
C CYS A 300 -12.55 -0.75 -18.93
N LEU A 301 -11.71 -0.02 -18.16
CA LEU A 301 -10.48 -0.51 -17.55
C LEU A 301 -10.54 -0.36 -16.03
N VAL A 302 -9.88 -1.25 -15.29
CA VAL A 302 -9.74 -1.15 -13.83
C VAL A 302 -8.26 -1.03 -13.47
N ALA A 303 -7.88 -0.06 -12.65
CA ALA A 303 -6.49 0.25 -12.31
C ALA A 303 -6.26 0.46 -10.81
N GLY A 304 -5.01 0.33 -10.36
CA GLY A 304 -4.63 0.52 -8.96
C GLY A 304 -5.19 -0.54 -8.02
N GLU A 305 -5.49 -0.17 -6.81
CA GLU A 305 -6.05 -1.08 -5.79
C GLU A 305 -7.43 -1.63 -6.17
N SER A 306 -8.18 -0.96 -7.04
CA SER A 306 -9.42 -1.50 -7.61
C SER A 306 -9.19 -2.79 -8.40
N ALA A 307 -7.98 -2.97 -8.93
CA ALA A 307 -7.52 -4.21 -9.58
C ALA A 307 -6.72 -5.12 -8.62
N GLY A 308 -6.78 -4.88 -7.30
CA GLY A 308 -6.09 -5.69 -6.30
C GLY A 308 -4.55 -5.58 -6.34
N LEU A 309 -4.02 -4.49 -6.88
CA LEU A 309 -2.59 -4.30 -7.10
C LEU A 309 -1.90 -3.80 -5.84
N CYS A 310 -1.65 -4.70 -4.92
CA CYS A 310 -0.88 -4.48 -3.71
C CYS A 310 -0.07 -5.73 -3.37
N MET A 311 1.12 -5.55 -2.81
CA MET A 311 2.02 -6.63 -2.41
C MET A 311 2.60 -6.33 -1.03
N ASN A 312 2.38 -7.26 -0.09
CA ASN A 312 2.97 -7.24 1.24
C ASN A 312 3.86 -8.48 1.42
N MET A 313 5.17 -8.24 1.56
CA MET A 313 6.18 -9.30 1.76
C MET A 313 6.64 -9.40 3.23
N GLY A 314 6.04 -8.61 4.13
CA GLY A 314 6.46 -8.50 5.51
C GLY A 314 7.67 -7.58 5.72
N TYR A 315 8.64 -7.57 4.81
CA TYR A 315 9.79 -6.66 4.79
C TYR A 315 9.68 -5.55 3.74
N GLN A 316 8.74 -5.65 2.82
CA GLN A 316 8.49 -4.70 1.75
C GLN A 316 6.99 -4.66 1.47
N VAL A 317 6.42 -3.45 1.49
CA VAL A 317 5.00 -3.22 1.14
C VAL A 317 4.96 -2.28 -0.06
N ARG A 318 4.28 -2.71 -1.12
CA ARG A 318 4.18 -1.99 -2.39
C ARG A 318 2.73 -1.89 -2.84
N GLY A 319 2.33 -0.71 -3.26
CA GLY A 319 0.99 -0.41 -3.76
C GLY A 319 0.96 0.89 -4.55
N MET A 320 1.60 1.95 -4.06
CA MET A 320 1.60 3.26 -4.75
C MET A 320 2.34 3.20 -6.09
N ASP A 321 3.48 2.54 -6.17
CA ASP A 321 4.23 2.33 -7.40
C ASP A 321 3.47 1.44 -8.40
N PHE A 322 2.76 0.41 -7.93
CA PHE A 322 1.85 -0.39 -8.75
C PHE A 322 0.68 0.45 -9.27
N ALA A 323 0.12 1.33 -8.43
CA ALA A 323 -0.96 2.22 -8.80
C ALA A 323 -0.53 3.21 -9.90
N VAL A 324 0.62 3.86 -9.72
CA VAL A 324 1.21 4.76 -10.74
C VAL A 324 1.42 4.04 -12.06
N ALA A 325 2.10 2.89 -12.04
CA ALA A 325 2.39 2.11 -13.26
C ALA A 325 1.12 1.63 -13.96
N SER A 326 0.14 1.11 -13.20
CA SER A 326 -1.13 0.66 -13.78
C SER A 326 -1.96 1.82 -14.35
N GLY A 327 -1.95 2.97 -13.68
CA GLY A 327 -2.58 4.19 -14.18
C GLY A 327 -1.98 4.67 -15.50
N GLN A 328 -0.64 4.71 -15.58
CA GLN A 328 0.07 5.03 -16.81
C GLN A 328 -0.32 4.09 -17.96
N MET A 329 -0.27 2.78 -17.72
CA MET A 329 -0.62 1.77 -18.73
C MET A 329 -2.09 1.85 -19.13
N ALA A 330 -3.01 2.13 -18.20
CA ALA A 330 -4.44 2.28 -18.49
C ALA A 330 -4.71 3.52 -19.35
N GLY A 331 -4.12 4.68 -19.01
CA GLY A 331 -4.22 5.89 -19.81
C GLY A 331 -3.69 5.70 -21.23
N GLN A 332 -2.50 5.10 -21.37
CA GLN A 332 -1.90 4.80 -22.68
C GLN A 332 -2.76 3.84 -23.52
N ALA A 333 -3.36 2.82 -22.88
CA ALA A 333 -4.21 1.87 -23.60
C ALA A 333 -5.53 2.49 -24.04
N ALA A 334 -6.14 3.33 -23.19
CA ALA A 334 -7.35 4.08 -23.54
C ALA A 334 -7.09 5.02 -24.74
N VAL A 335 -5.98 5.76 -24.73
CA VAL A 335 -5.57 6.63 -25.86
C VAL A 335 -5.43 5.81 -27.16
N ARG A 336 -4.69 4.70 -27.12
CA ARG A 336 -4.51 3.84 -28.30
C ARG A 336 -5.82 3.28 -28.83
N ALA A 337 -6.74 2.85 -27.96
CA ALA A 337 -8.04 2.33 -28.33
C ALA A 337 -8.92 3.41 -29.01
N LEU A 338 -8.90 4.64 -28.46
CA LEU A 338 -9.59 5.78 -29.04
C LEU A 338 -9.05 6.18 -30.42
N ASP A 339 -7.73 6.21 -30.58
CA ASP A 339 -7.08 6.53 -31.86
C ASP A 339 -7.36 5.47 -32.93
N ALA A 340 -7.53 4.21 -32.52
CA ALA A 340 -7.90 3.10 -33.40
C ALA A 340 -9.43 3.04 -33.67
N GLY A 341 -10.24 3.80 -32.94
CA GLY A 341 -11.71 3.77 -33.02
C GLY A 341 -12.32 2.47 -32.50
N ASP A 342 -11.61 1.70 -31.68
CA ASP A 342 -12.07 0.45 -31.08
C ASP A 342 -11.86 0.45 -29.57
N THR A 343 -12.93 0.71 -28.82
CA THR A 343 -12.96 0.70 -27.36
C THR A 343 -13.65 -0.57 -26.80
N SER A 344 -13.75 -1.63 -27.60
CA SER A 344 -14.14 -2.96 -27.12
C SER A 344 -13.06 -3.56 -26.19
N GLU A 345 -13.39 -4.66 -25.52
CA GLU A 345 -12.41 -5.42 -24.74
C GLU A 345 -11.16 -5.79 -25.59
N ALA A 346 -11.36 -6.09 -26.87
CA ALA A 346 -10.28 -6.39 -27.80
C ALA A 346 -9.41 -5.16 -28.10
N GLY A 347 -10.03 -4.01 -28.37
CA GLY A 347 -9.32 -2.74 -28.58
C GLY A 347 -8.54 -2.26 -27.37
N LEU A 348 -9.04 -2.54 -26.15
CA LEU A 348 -8.41 -2.23 -24.88
C LEU A 348 -7.41 -3.30 -24.38
N ALA A 349 -7.24 -4.42 -25.13
CA ALA A 349 -6.39 -5.55 -24.70
C ALA A 349 -4.92 -5.17 -24.49
N SER A 350 -4.44 -4.09 -25.13
CA SER A 350 -3.07 -3.57 -24.92
C SER A 350 -2.78 -3.20 -23.46
N TYR A 351 -3.80 -2.89 -22.64
CA TYR A 351 -3.62 -2.71 -21.21
C TYR A 351 -3.25 -4.03 -20.52
N LYS A 352 -3.95 -5.11 -20.84
CA LYS A 352 -3.65 -6.44 -20.28
C LYS A 352 -2.25 -6.89 -20.68
N GLU A 353 -1.86 -6.70 -21.94
CA GLU A 353 -0.53 -7.05 -22.43
C GLU A 353 0.57 -6.26 -21.70
N ALA A 354 0.37 -4.94 -21.53
CA ALA A 354 1.30 -4.09 -20.78
C ALA A 354 1.42 -4.52 -19.32
N MET A 355 0.29 -4.77 -18.63
CA MET A 355 0.26 -5.24 -17.26
C MET A 355 0.97 -6.59 -17.08
N GLU A 356 0.68 -7.57 -17.91
CA GLU A 356 1.32 -8.89 -17.88
C GLU A 356 2.82 -8.84 -18.20
N GLY A 357 3.23 -7.91 -19.07
CA GLY A 357 4.62 -7.63 -19.41
C GLY A 357 5.40 -6.87 -18.34
N SER A 358 4.70 -6.15 -17.45
CA SER A 358 5.30 -5.27 -16.45
C SER A 358 5.79 -6.00 -15.20
N PHE A 359 6.54 -5.27 -14.37
CA PHE A 359 6.93 -5.73 -13.03
C PHE A 359 5.71 -5.96 -12.12
N VAL A 360 4.62 -5.21 -12.29
CA VAL A 360 3.42 -5.28 -11.44
C VAL A 360 2.87 -6.71 -11.39
N ILE A 361 2.50 -7.26 -12.53
CA ILE A 361 1.95 -8.63 -12.59
C ILE A 361 3.03 -9.69 -12.41
N LYS A 362 4.27 -9.45 -12.85
CA LYS A 362 5.37 -10.39 -12.66
C LYS A 362 5.72 -10.57 -11.19
N ASP A 363 5.84 -9.49 -10.43
CA ASP A 363 6.12 -9.55 -9.00
C ASP A 363 4.97 -10.24 -8.25
N LEU A 364 3.71 -9.84 -8.49
CA LEU A 364 2.55 -10.51 -7.91
C LEU A 364 2.51 -12.02 -8.22
N LYS A 365 2.84 -12.44 -9.45
CA LYS A 365 2.93 -13.86 -9.83
C LYS A 365 4.09 -14.57 -9.14
N THR A 366 5.24 -13.93 -9.02
CA THR A 366 6.43 -14.48 -8.35
C THR A 366 6.11 -14.83 -6.91
N PHE A 367 5.51 -13.90 -6.19
CA PHE A 367 5.21 -14.06 -4.77
C PHE A 367 3.77 -14.55 -4.47
N ARG A 368 3.08 -15.14 -5.44
CA ARG A 368 1.67 -15.56 -5.31
C ARG A 368 1.36 -16.49 -4.13
N LYS A 369 2.36 -17.20 -3.61
CA LYS A 369 2.20 -18.12 -2.47
C LYS A 369 2.35 -17.42 -1.13
N TRP A 370 2.96 -16.25 -1.11
CA TRP A 370 3.35 -15.57 0.11
C TRP A 370 2.16 -15.16 1.01
N PRO A 371 1.06 -14.59 0.49
CA PRO A 371 -0.09 -14.25 1.32
C PRO A 371 -0.63 -15.45 2.12
N HIS A 372 -0.72 -16.60 1.48
CA HIS A 372 -1.18 -17.83 2.14
C HIS A 372 -0.18 -18.34 3.19
N VAL A 373 1.12 -18.24 2.93
CA VAL A 373 2.15 -18.59 3.92
C VAL A 373 2.07 -17.67 5.13
N MET A 374 1.90 -16.36 4.94
CA MET A 374 1.72 -15.42 6.04
C MET A 374 0.48 -15.73 6.88
N GLU A 375 -0.64 -16.04 6.25
CA GLU A 375 -1.90 -16.38 6.94
C GLU A 375 -1.76 -17.66 7.79
N GLU A 376 -1.01 -18.66 7.31
CA GLU A 376 -0.78 -19.92 8.04
C GLU A 376 0.36 -19.85 9.07
N TRP A 377 1.18 -18.81 9.04
CA TRP A 377 2.40 -18.75 9.85
C TRP A 377 2.18 -17.97 11.17
N ASP A 378 1.24 -18.44 11.98
CA ASP A 378 0.92 -17.85 13.29
C ASP A 378 2.16 -17.58 14.16
N ALA A 379 3.14 -18.47 14.12
CA ALA A 379 4.38 -18.34 14.88
C ALA A 379 5.21 -17.08 14.57
N MET A 380 5.12 -16.54 13.37
CA MET A 380 5.79 -15.30 12.99
C MET A 380 5.30 -14.12 13.84
N PHE A 381 4.04 -14.14 14.20
CA PHE A 381 3.38 -13.06 14.93
C PHE A 381 3.35 -13.29 16.44
N ASN A 382 3.57 -14.51 16.92
CA ASN A 382 3.44 -14.89 18.33
C ASN A 382 4.75 -15.48 18.90
N ASP A 383 5.19 -16.62 18.38
CA ASP A 383 6.27 -17.40 19.00
C ASP A 383 7.66 -16.83 18.73
N TYR A 384 7.91 -16.36 17.48
CA TYR A 384 9.25 -15.89 17.11
C TYR A 384 9.67 -14.58 17.78
N PRO A 385 8.81 -13.57 17.95
CA PRO A 385 9.16 -12.38 18.71
C PRO A 385 9.55 -12.74 20.17
N THR A 386 8.75 -13.58 20.82
CA THR A 386 9.05 -14.05 22.19
C THR A 386 10.34 -14.85 22.25
N MET A 387 10.55 -15.80 21.32
CA MET A 387 11.75 -16.61 21.26
C MET A 387 13.00 -15.74 21.01
N ALA A 388 12.88 -14.73 20.16
CA ALA A 388 13.99 -13.78 19.92
C ALA A 388 14.38 -13.04 21.22
N ALA A 389 13.39 -12.49 21.93
CA ALA A 389 13.64 -11.84 23.22
C ALA A 389 14.31 -12.78 24.23
N GLU A 390 13.76 -14.00 24.45
CA GLU A 390 14.34 -15.01 25.34
C GLU A 390 15.80 -15.36 24.97
N VAL A 391 16.12 -15.44 23.67
CA VAL A 391 17.49 -15.70 23.19
C VAL A 391 18.42 -14.55 23.52
N PHE A 392 18.01 -13.30 23.25
CA PHE A 392 18.85 -12.13 23.54
C PHE A 392 18.96 -11.85 25.03
N ASP A 393 17.93 -12.10 25.84
CA ASP A 393 18.03 -12.10 27.30
C ASP A 393 19.07 -13.10 27.78
N ALA A 394 19.04 -14.32 27.24
CA ALA A 394 20.06 -15.32 27.57
C ALA A 394 21.47 -14.91 27.13
N MET A 395 21.62 -14.11 26.06
CA MET A 395 22.92 -13.61 25.60
C MET A 395 23.51 -12.48 26.47
N PHE A 396 22.65 -11.52 26.86
CA PHE A 396 23.10 -10.26 27.44
C PHE A 396 22.97 -10.18 28.97
N SER A 397 22.23 -11.11 29.61
CA SER A 397 22.09 -11.11 31.06
C SER A 397 23.39 -11.59 31.76
N VAL A 398 23.85 -10.80 32.71
CA VAL A 398 25.00 -11.10 33.57
C VAL A 398 24.60 -10.90 35.03
N ASP A 399 24.60 -11.98 35.84
CA ASP A 399 24.11 -11.99 37.21
C ASP A 399 25.19 -12.25 38.28
N GLY A 400 26.47 -12.20 37.88
CA GLY A 400 27.60 -12.45 38.78
C GLY A 400 27.95 -13.93 39.00
N ARG A 401 27.20 -14.85 38.41
CA ARG A 401 27.50 -16.29 38.39
C ARG A 401 28.43 -16.65 37.22
N PRO A 402 29.21 -17.76 37.33
CA PRO A 402 29.92 -18.26 36.18
C PRO A 402 28.98 -18.56 35.02
N GLN A 403 29.28 -18.01 33.85
CA GLN A 403 28.43 -18.20 32.69
C GLN A 403 28.60 -19.60 32.08
N GLU A 404 27.49 -20.21 31.70
CA GLU A 404 27.50 -21.40 30.86
C GLU A 404 27.79 -21.02 29.39
N PRO A 405 28.35 -21.97 28.59
CA PRO A 405 28.49 -21.77 27.15
C PRO A 405 27.18 -21.38 26.50
N LEU A 406 27.20 -20.37 25.64
CA LEU A 406 25.99 -19.78 24.99
C LEU A 406 25.09 -20.86 24.40
N ARG A 407 25.64 -21.88 23.74
CA ARG A 407 24.87 -23.01 23.20
C ARG A 407 23.99 -23.69 24.26
N ARG A 408 24.46 -23.83 25.51
CA ARG A 408 23.67 -24.46 26.58
C ARG A 408 22.52 -23.54 27.03
N ARG A 409 22.72 -22.25 26.95
CA ARG A 409 21.75 -21.25 27.39
C ARG A 409 20.61 -21.11 26.34
N ILE A 410 20.90 -21.10 25.04
CA ILE A 410 19.91 -20.83 23.98
C ILE A 410 19.26 -22.10 23.40
N MET A 411 19.94 -23.26 23.41
CA MET A 411 19.37 -24.48 22.83
C MET A 411 18.05 -24.95 23.48
N PRO A 412 17.85 -24.82 24.81
CA PRO A 412 16.56 -25.11 25.43
C PRO A 412 15.42 -24.23 24.89
N ILE A 413 15.68 -22.92 24.69
CA ILE A 413 14.71 -21.94 24.16
C ILE A 413 14.26 -22.39 22.77
N ILE A 414 15.20 -22.65 21.86
CA ILE A 414 14.90 -23.08 20.50
C ILE A 414 14.19 -24.45 20.47
N LYS A 415 14.62 -25.39 21.33
CA LYS A 415 14.01 -26.72 21.40
C LYS A 415 12.58 -26.71 21.97
N LYS A 416 12.25 -25.78 22.85
CA LYS A 416 10.91 -25.62 23.43
C LYS A 416 9.82 -25.57 22.35
N ARG A 417 10.11 -24.93 21.21
CA ARG A 417 9.21 -24.83 20.07
C ARG A 417 9.25 -26.04 19.12
N GLY A 418 10.33 -26.81 19.11
CA GLY A 418 10.56 -27.94 18.22
C GLY A 418 11.35 -27.59 16.95
N LEU A 419 12.59 -28.07 16.88
CA LEU A 419 13.52 -27.78 15.78
C LEU A 419 12.99 -28.14 14.41
N PHE A 420 12.32 -29.31 14.28
CA PHE A 420 11.75 -29.77 13.01
C PHE A 420 10.57 -28.88 12.55
N LYS A 421 9.72 -28.44 13.50
CA LYS A 421 8.59 -27.55 13.21
C LYS A 421 9.13 -26.22 12.68
N THR A 422 10.05 -25.60 13.41
CA THR A 422 10.69 -24.33 13.02
C THR A 422 11.40 -24.43 11.66
N ALA A 423 12.19 -25.50 11.44
CA ALA A 423 12.88 -25.69 10.17
C ALA A 423 11.91 -25.86 8.99
N ASN A 424 10.79 -26.55 9.19
CA ASN A 424 9.79 -26.73 8.14
C ASN A 424 9.04 -25.43 7.83
N GLU A 425 8.72 -24.61 8.84
CA GLU A 425 8.10 -23.29 8.66
C GLU A 425 9.01 -22.35 7.90
N VAL A 426 10.29 -22.24 8.31
CA VAL A 426 11.29 -21.44 7.60
C VAL A 426 11.47 -21.93 6.16
N ARG A 427 11.51 -23.26 5.92
CA ARG A 427 11.58 -23.81 4.57
C ARG A 427 10.38 -23.42 3.72
N LYS A 428 9.15 -23.47 4.28
CA LYS A 428 7.93 -23.02 3.58
C LYS A 428 8.03 -21.54 3.20
N ALA A 429 8.43 -20.68 4.15
CA ALA A 429 8.60 -19.25 3.92
C ALA A 429 9.62 -18.97 2.81
N VAL A 430 10.83 -19.54 2.91
CA VAL A 430 11.89 -19.38 1.88
C VAL A 430 11.43 -19.87 0.51
N SER A 431 10.58 -20.89 0.44
CA SER A 431 10.05 -21.41 -0.85
C SER A 431 8.93 -20.54 -1.46
N ALA A 432 8.41 -19.57 -0.71
CA ALA A 432 7.35 -18.67 -1.15
C ALA A 432 7.87 -17.24 -1.45
N LEU A 433 9.07 -16.94 -0.95
CA LEU A 433 9.88 -15.77 -1.28
C LEU A 433 10.73 -16.01 -2.53
#